data_16f1c75bf7f380c7ddb571f1275b409b
#
_entry.id   16f1c75bf7f380c7ddb571f1275b409b
#
_cell.length_a   1.000
_cell.length_b   1.000
_cell.length_c   1.000
_cell.angle_alpha   90.00
_cell.angle_beta   90.00
_cell.angle_gamma   90.00
#
_symmetry.space_group_name_H-M   'P 1'
#
loop_
_entity.id
_entity.type
_entity.pdbx_description
1 polymer ?
#
loop_
_entity_poly.entity_id
_entity_poly.type
_entity_poly.pdbx_seq_one_letter_code
_entity_poly.pdbx_strand_id
1 'polypeptide(L)'
;ESASAFTLNNYCVSGLTAIGHAAAQVQAGVVDRALAGGVEMMSRVPFLGDHAAYYSDASFPKRSRFIPVVLAADRLAQAEGVSRAELDAVALASQQKAAAAEARPATFASRVSLGPVATDECVRPQTTAASLAAMQPGFAALAEQYAAALDGPIDHRHTIGHAPPVCDGAGLAVVGGEPGNGPRPRARILGWAEAGGDPHASLLAGFSAMEQVLKRTGLALADFDRIEFMEAFAVVIAK
;
A
#
# COMPACT_ATOMS: atom_id res chain seq x y z
N GLU A 1 -10.96 21.99 -23.26
CA GLU A 1 -11.85 20.85 -22.99
C GLU A 1 -12.20 20.82 -21.51
N SER A 2 -13.47 20.59 -21.19
CA SER A 2 -14.08 20.85 -19.89
C SER A 2 -14.18 19.60 -19.02
N ALA A 3 -13.10 18.84 -18.85
CA ALA A 3 -13.10 17.77 -17.87
C ALA A 3 -12.91 18.35 -16.45
N SER A 4 -13.80 18.00 -15.52
CA SER A 4 -13.61 18.32 -14.12
C SER A 4 -12.52 17.43 -13.52
N ALA A 5 -11.77 17.98 -12.57
CA ALA A 5 -10.73 17.24 -11.86
C ALA A 5 -10.80 17.57 -10.37
N PHE A 6 -10.52 16.59 -9.53
CA PHE A 6 -10.31 16.77 -8.10
C PHE A 6 -9.17 15.89 -7.60
N THR A 7 -8.56 16.29 -6.52
CA THR A 7 -7.52 15.55 -5.85
C THR A 7 -8.06 14.98 -4.54
N LEU A 8 -7.74 13.76 -4.26
CA LEU A 8 -7.99 13.12 -2.98
C LEU A 8 -6.69 12.60 -2.37
N ASN A 9 -6.66 12.49 -1.07
CA ASN A 9 -5.56 11.86 -0.35
C ASN A 9 -6.13 10.87 0.68
N ASN A 10 -5.75 9.61 0.54
CA ASN A 10 -6.01 8.55 1.49
C ASN A 10 -4.71 7.74 1.69
N TYR A 11 -3.60 8.46 1.82
CA TYR A 11 -2.25 7.90 1.96
C TYR A 11 -1.96 6.79 0.93
N CYS A 12 -1.38 5.67 1.37
CA CYS A 12 -0.96 4.59 0.48
C CYS A 12 -2.10 3.93 -0.32
N VAL A 13 -3.38 4.11 0.06
CA VAL A 13 -4.54 3.56 -0.66
C VAL A 13 -5.22 4.55 -1.59
N SER A 14 -4.69 5.77 -1.75
CA SER A 14 -5.27 6.83 -2.58
C SER A 14 -5.60 6.36 -4.01
N GLY A 15 -4.74 5.55 -4.62
CA GLY A 15 -4.97 5.03 -5.96
C GLY A 15 -6.21 4.12 -6.05
N LEU A 16 -6.39 3.21 -5.09
CA LEU A 16 -7.60 2.37 -5.01
C LEU A 16 -8.84 3.19 -4.71
N THR A 17 -8.74 4.15 -3.79
CA THR A 17 -9.82 5.11 -3.49
C THR A 17 -10.23 5.88 -4.75
N ALA A 18 -9.28 6.39 -5.53
CA ALA A 18 -9.57 7.10 -6.77
C ALA A 18 -10.32 6.22 -7.80
N ILE A 19 -9.89 4.96 -7.95
CA ILE A 19 -10.57 3.99 -8.84
C ILE A 19 -11.98 3.68 -8.33
N GLY A 20 -12.17 3.47 -7.04
CA GLY A 20 -13.48 3.23 -6.42
C GLY A 20 -14.44 4.39 -6.63
N HIS A 21 -13.98 5.63 -6.40
CA HIS A 21 -14.77 6.82 -6.65
C HIS A 21 -15.13 7.00 -8.13
N ALA A 22 -14.17 6.77 -9.04
CA ALA A 22 -14.42 6.81 -10.47
C ALA A 22 -15.49 5.78 -10.89
N ALA A 23 -15.39 4.55 -10.37
CA ALA A 23 -16.39 3.50 -10.61
C ALA A 23 -17.77 3.89 -10.10
N ALA A 24 -17.86 4.48 -8.90
CA ALA A 24 -19.12 4.97 -8.35
C ALA A 24 -19.77 6.08 -9.21
N GLN A 25 -18.97 7.04 -9.70
CA GLN A 25 -19.47 8.12 -10.56
C GLN A 25 -19.97 7.58 -11.91
N VAL A 26 -19.25 6.64 -12.51
CA VAL A 26 -19.68 5.96 -13.74
C VAL A 26 -20.97 5.17 -13.51
N GLN A 27 -21.04 4.42 -12.42
CA GLN A 27 -22.24 3.64 -12.05
C GLN A 27 -23.47 4.54 -11.80
N ALA A 28 -23.25 5.71 -11.20
CA ALA A 28 -24.31 6.68 -10.95
C ALA A 28 -24.72 7.48 -12.20
N GLY A 29 -24.06 7.28 -13.34
CA GLY A 29 -24.32 8.02 -14.59
C GLY A 29 -23.88 9.48 -14.54
N VAL A 30 -23.02 9.86 -13.61
CA VAL A 30 -22.50 11.24 -13.50
C VAL A 30 -21.51 11.51 -14.63
N VAL A 31 -20.70 10.52 -14.99
CA VAL A 31 -19.76 10.55 -16.11
C VAL A 31 -19.78 9.21 -16.84
N ASP A 32 -19.49 9.21 -18.14
CA ASP A 32 -19.35 7.98 -18.91
C ASP A 32 -17.99 7.31 -18.71
N ARG A 33 -16.97 8.13 -18.46
CA ARG A 33 -15.58 7.71 -18.25
C ARG A 33 -14.87 8.66 -17.31
N ALA A 34 -13.94 8.10 -16.52
CA ALA A 34 -13.05 8.86 -15.66
C ALA A 34 -11.61 8.35 -15.78
N LEU A 35 -10.65 9.24 -15.63
CA LEU A 35 -9.26 8.88 -15.37
C LEU A 35 -9.08 8.82 -13.86
N ALA A 36 -8.55 7.72 -13.36
CA ALA A 36 -8.29 7.51 -11.94
C ALA A 36 -6.87 7.00 -11.75
N GLY A 37 -6.17 7.56 -10.79
CA GLY A 37 -4.80 7.14 -10.51
C GLY A 37 -4.14 8.02 -9.48
N GLY A 38 -2.84 7.90 -9.37
CA GLY A 38 -2.04 8.67 -8.44
C GLY A 38 -0.61 8.81 -8.89
N VAL A 39 0.07 9.75 -8.26
CA VAL A 39 1.49 10.00 -8.40
C VAL A 39 2.06 10.25 -7.02
N GLU A 40 3.21 9.67 -6.76
CA GLU A 40 4.03 9.98 -5.58
C GLU A 40 5.45 10.32 -6.04
N MET A 41 5.99 11.39 -5.49
CA MET A 41 7.34 11.86 -5.80
C MET A 41 8.11 12.07 -4.49
N MET A 42 8.49 10.99 -3.83
CA MET A 42 9.19 11.04 -2.55
C MET A 42 10.60 11.64 -2.67
N SER A 43 11.16 11.68 -3.88
CA SER A 43 12.38 12.44 -4.18
C SER A 43 12.21 13.96 -4.03
N ARG A 44 10.97 14.46 -4.13
CA ARG A 44 10.62 15.88 -4.01
C ARG A 44 9.94 16.21 -2.69
N VAL A 45 9.00 15.34 -2.28
CA VAL A 45 8.24 15.50 -1.04
C VAL A 45 8.49 14.25 -0.19
N PRO A 46 9.37 14.31 0.80
CA PRO A 46 9.71 13.17 1.63
C PRO A 46 8.52 12.74 2.49
N PHE A 47 8.62 11.57 3.10
CA PHE A 47 7.61 11.07 4.02
C PHE A 47 7.29 12.10 5.11
N LEU A 48 5.99 12.38 5.35
CA LEU A 48 5.48 13.43 6.21
C LEU A 48 5.91 14.87 5.81
N GLY A 49 6.32 15.07 4.56
CA GLY A 49 6.78 16.36 4.06
C GLY A 49 5.70 17.46 3.97
N ASP A 50 4.44 17.12 4.16
CA ASP A 50 3.32 18.05 4.31
C ASP A 50 3.27 18.73 5.69
N HIS A 51 4.08 18.25 6.65
CA HIS A 51 4.20 18.79 8.01
C HIS A 51 2.86 19.00 8.74
N ALA A 52 1.90 18.10 8.51
CA ALA A 52 0.60 18.19 9.15
C ALA A 52 0.74 18.20 10.68
N ALA A 53 0.06 19.13 11.36
CA ALA A 53 0.11 19.26 12.82
C ALA A 53 -0.26 17.95 13.53
N TYR A 54 -1.11 17.13 12.94
CA TYR A 54 -1.50 15.83 13.45
C TYR A 54 -0.31 14.90 13.78
N TYR A 55 0.80 15.00 13.06
CA TYR A 55 1.97 14.12 13.29
C TYR A 55 2.68 14.35 14.63
N SER A 56 2.47 15.50 15.25
CA SER A 56 3.13 15.87 16.50
C SER A 56 2.19 16.45 17.58
N ASP A 57 0.91 16.61 17.27
CA ASP A 57 -0.05 17.26 18.17
C ASP A 57 -0.41 16.35 19.35
N ALA A 58 0.13 16.67 20.50
CA ALA A 58 -0.13 15.97 21.76
C ALA A 58 -1.51 16.29 22.39
N SER A 59 -2.30 17.21 21.82
CA SER A 59 -3.66 17.52 22.31
C SER A 59 -4.66 16.42 21.99
N PHE A 60 -4.39 15.60 20.94
CA PHE A 60 -5.21 14.45 20.62
C PHE A 60 -5.23 13.43 21.78
N PRO A 61 -6.37 12.79 22.05
CA PRO A 61 -6.43 11.65 22.96
C PRO A 61 -5.38 10.59 22.58
N LYS A 62 -4.71 9.98 23.56
CA LYS A 62 -3.59 9.06 23.35
C LYS A 62 -3.88 8.02 22.25
N ARG A 63 -5.06 7.39 22.29
CA ARG A 63 -5.50 6.37 21.31
C ARG A 63 -5.65 6.89 19.87
N SER A 64 -5.70 8.21 19.67
CA SER A 64 -5.87 8.84 18.35
C SER A 64 -4.63 9.61 17.92
N ARG A 65 -3.55 9.57 18.70
CA ARG A 65 -2.28 10.20 18.32
C ARG A 65 -1.64 9.44 17.17
N PHE A 66 -1.01 10.20 16.31
CA PHE A 66 -0.24 9.61 15.23
C PHE A 66 0.91 8.75 15.76
N ILE A 67 1.10 7.60 15.17
CA ILE A 67 2.32 6.80 15.25
C ILE A 67 2.77 6.45 13.84
N PRO A 68 4.07 6.49 13.54
CA PRO A 68 4.60 6.01 12.27
C PRO A 68 4.17 4.57 11.98
N VAL A 69 3.79 4.30 10.74
CA VAL A 69 3.27 2.99 10.32
C VAL A 69 4.21 1.82 10.64
N VAL A 70 5.52 2.05 10.66
CA VAL A 70 6.50 1.02 11.04
C VAL A 70 6.37 0.60 12.51
N LEU A 71 6.01 1.52 13.41
CA LEU A 71 5.76 1.18 14.82
C LEU A 71 4.47 0.37 14.96
N ALA A 72 3.45 0.68 14.16
CA ALA A 72 2.25 -0.16 14.07
C ALA A 72 2.59 -1.56 13.52
N ALA A 73 3.50 -1.67 12.55
CA ALA A 73 3.97 -2.94 12.01
C ALA A 73 4.70 -3.78 13.07
N ASP A 74 5.61 -3.20 13.84
CA ASP A 74 6.31 -3.91 14.93
C ASP A 74 5.33 -4.35 16.02
N ARG A 75 4.38 -3.49 16.39
CA ARG A 75 3.30 -3.86 17.34
C ARG A 75 2.45 -5.03 16.83
N LEU A 76 2.09 -5.00 15.54
CA LEU A 76 1.35 -6.08 14.92
C LEU A 76 2.15 -7.39 14.93
N ALA A 77 3.44 -7.33 14.55
CA ALA A 77 4.31 -8.50 14.60
C ALA A 77 4.44 -9.07 16.02
N GLN A 78 4.52 -8.21 17.02
CA GLN A 78 4.54 -8.62 18.44
C GLN A 78 3.21 -9.27 18.86
N ALA A 79 2.08 -8.67 18.51
CA ALA A 79 0.74 -9.14 18.88
C ALA A 79 0.40 -10.50 18.23
N GLU A 80 0.78 -10.67 16.97
CA GLU A 80 0.52 -11.90 16.20
C GLU A 80 1.62 -12.97 16.38
N GLY A 81 2.68 -12.67 17.14
CA GLY A 81 3.78 -13.60 17.34
C GLY A 81 4.67 -13.84 16.12
N VAL A 82 4.57 -12.96 15.08
CA VAL A 82 5.37 -13.09 13.85
C VAL A 82 6.84 -12.87 14.15
N SER A 83 7.65 -13.85 13.85
CA SER A 83 9.10 -13.82 14.11
C SER A 83 9.83 -12.98 13.05
N ARG A 84 11.06 -12.58 13.39
CA ARG A 84 11.96 -11.93 12.42
C ARG A 84 12.24 -12.81 11.20
N ALA A 85 12.38 -14.11 11.38
CA ALA A 85 12.65 -15.05 10.29
C ALA A 85 11.47 -15.14 9.29
N GLU A 86 10.24 -15.06 9.79
CA GLU A 86 9.05 -14.99 8.92
C GLU A 86 9.01 -13.69 8.13
N LEU A 87 9.34 -12.55 8.74
CA LEU A 87 9.46 -11.28 8.04
C LEU A 87 10.55 -11.33 6.96
N ASP A 88 11.71 -11.87 7.27
CA ASP A 88 12.81 -12.06 6.30
C ASP A 88 12.37 -12.95 5.13
N ALA A 89 11.62 -14.03 5.40
CA ALA A 89 11.10 -14.92 4.35
C ALA A 89 10.13 -14.22 3.39
N VAL A 90 9.23 -13.38 3.93
CA VAL A 90 8.32 -12.56 3.11
C VAL A 90 9.11 -11.60 2.22
N ALA A 91 10.05 -10.85 2.78
CA ALA A 91 10.85 -9.88 2.05
C ALA A 91 11.69 -10.56 0.93
N LEU A 92 12.29 -11.71 1.23
CA LEU A 92 13.04 -12.50 0.26
C LEU A 92 12.14 -12.97 -0.89
N ALA A 93 10.98 -13.54 -0.57
CA ALA A 93 10.03 -14.02 -1.58
C ALA A 93 9.51 -12.89 -2.47
N SER A 94 9.24 -11.71 -1.90
CA SER A 94 8.82 -10.52 -2.63
C SER A 94 9.88 -10.09 -3.65
N GLN A 95 11.12 -9.94 -3.24
CA GLN A 95 12.23 -9.55 -4.13
C GLN A 95 12.49 -10.60 -5.22
N GLN A 96 12.41 -11.88 -4.90
CA GLN A 96 12.56 -12.97 -5.89
C GLN A 96 11.43 -12.96 -6.93
N LYS A 97 10.18 -12.77 -6.50
CA LYS A 97 9.03 -12.66 -7.40
C LYS A 97 9.16 -11.44 -8.32
N ALA A 98 9.54 -10.30 -7.77
CA ALA A 98 9.74 -9.07 -8.54
C ALA A 98 10.87 -9.25 -9.57
N ALA A 99 12.02 -9.79 -9.19
CA ALA A 99 13.12 -10.07 -10.11
C ALA A 99 12.72 -11.06 -11.23
N ALA A 100 11.97 -12.12 -10.89
CA ALA A 100 11.46 -13.06 -11.88
C ALA A 100 10.42 -12.43 -12.83
N ALA A 101 9.65 -11.46 -12.36
CA ALA A 101 8.73 -10.69 -13.20
C ALA A 101 9.46 -9.74 -14.14
N GLU A 102 10.49 -9.03 -13.67
CA GLU A 102 11.35 -8.18 -14.52
C GLU A 102 12.00 -8.93 -15.68
N ALA A 103 12.32 -10.21 -15.52
CA ALA A 103 12.86 -11.07 -16.58
C ALA A 103 11.82 -11.40 -17.68
N ARG A 104 10.54 -11.00 -17.51
CA ARG A 104 9.44 -11.29 -18.45
C ARG A 104 8.82 -9.98 -18.95
N PRO A 105 9.32 -9.40 -20.05
CA PRO A 105 8.87 -8.08 -20.56
C PRO A 105 7.35 -7.96 -20.76
N ALA A 106 6.68 -9.05 -21.16
CA ALA A 106 5.23 -9.07 -21.36
C ALA A 106 4.44 -8.77 -20.07
N THR A 107 5.02 -9.01 -18.90
CA THR A 107 4.39 -8.74 -17.59
C THR A 107 4.13 -7.23 -17.42
N PHE A 108 4.97 -6.40 -18.01
CA PHE A 108 4.94 -4.95 -17.85
C PHE A 108 4.60 -4.20 -19.16
N ALA A 109 3.75 -4.79 -19.99
CA ALA A 109 3.33 -4.18 -21.27
C ALA A 109 2.65 -2.78 -21.10
N SER A 110 2.17 -2.46 -19.90
CA SER A 110 1.58 -1.15 -19.56
C SER A 110 2.58 -0.19 -18.89
N ARG A 111 3.82 -0.61 -18.66
CA ARG A 111 4.87 0.27 -18.11
C ARG A 111 5.27 1.28 -19.17
N VAL A 112 5.33 2.53 -18.76
CA VAL A 112 5.83 3.63 -19.61
C VAL A 112 7.22 3.98 -19.14
N SER A 113 8.20 3.93 -20.06
CA SER A 113 9.56 4.40 -19.76
C SER A 113 9.59 5.92 -19.66
N LEU A 114 10.24 6.44 -18.64
CA LEU A 114 10.39 7.88 -18.40
C LEU A 114 11.86 8.29 -18.55
N GLY A 115 12.19 8.82 -19.71
CA GLY A 115 13.59 9.13 -20.04
C GLY A 115 14.45 7.87 -19.98
N PRO A 116 15.57 7.88 -19.23
CA PRO A 116 16.45 6.72 -19.10
C PRO A 116 15.90 5.63 -18.18
N VAL A 117 14.87 5.91 -17.38
CA VAL A 117 14.28 4.94 -16.43
C VAL A 117 13.29 4.02 -17.14
N ALA A 118 13.68 2.78 -17.32
CA ALA A 118 12.88 1.76 -18.01
C ALA A 118 12.48 0.57 -17.12
N THR A 119 13.10 0.45 -15.95
CA THR A 119 12.90 -0.64 -15.00
C THR A 119 12.58 -0.10 -13.62
N ASP A 120 12.04 -0.95 -12.76
CA ASP A 120 11.81 -0.63 -11.35
C ASP A 120 13.13 -0.69 -10.58
N GLU A 121 13.60 0.48 -10.11
CA GLU A 121 14.86 0.62 -9.37
C GLU A 121 14.76 0.07 -7.92
N CYS A 122 13.55 -0.26 -7.45
CA CYS A 122 13.32 -0.83 -6.11
C CYS A 122 13.52 -2.35 -6.05
N VAL A 123 13.58 -3.01 -7.20
CA VAL A 123 13.83 -4.46 -7.29
C VAL A 123 15.30 -4.75 -7.01
N ARG A 124 15.57 -5.62 -6.04
CA ARG A 124 16.92 -6.01 -5.59
C ARG A 124 17.12 -7.50 -5.77
N PRO A 125 17.47 -7.96 -6.99
CA PRO A 125 17.57 -9.39 -7.32
C PRO A 125 18.69 -10.11 -6.54
N GLN A 126 19.67 -9.38 -6.01
CA GLN A 126 20.75 -9.91 -5.19
C GLN A 126 20.38 -10.14 -3.70
N THR A 127 19.11 -9.88 -3.30
CA THR A 127 18.66 -10.11 -1.93
C THR A 127 18.77 -11.58 -1.57
N THR A 128 19.36 -11.87 -0.40
CA THR A 128 19.52 -13.22 0.13
C THR A 128 19.00 -13.30 1.56
N ALA A 129 18.68 -14.52 2.02
CA ALA A 129 18.30 -14.73 3.43
C ALA A 129 19.41 -14.26 4.39
N ALA A 130 20.68 -14.48 4.05
CA ALA A 130 21.80 -14.03 4.87
C ALA A 130 21.90 -12.50 4.93
N SER A 131 21.67 -11.80 3.81
CA SER A 131 21.72 -10.34 3.82
C SER A 131 20.57 -9.73 4.62
N LEU A 132 19.39 -10.32 4.61
CA LEU A 132 18.26 -9.87 5.43
C LEU A 132 18.52 -10.14 6.91
N ALA A 133 18.94 -11.35 7.26
CA ALA A 133 19.23 -11.72 8.64
C ALA A 133 20.32 -10.86 9.31
N ALA A 134 21.29 -10.36 8.53
CA ALA A 134 22.35 -9.48 9.00
C ALA A 134 21.88 -8.04 9.31
N MET A 135 20.70 -7.63 8.80
CA MET A 135 20.17 -6.28 9.03
C MET A 135 19.73 -6.10 10.47
N GLN A 136 20.04 -4.96 11.07
CA GLN A 136 19.55 -4.60 12.41
C GLN A 136 18.19 -3.93 12.33
N PRO A 137 17.30 -4.09 13.33
CA PRO A 137 16.11 -3.29 13.46
C PRO A 137 16.45 -1.79 13.41
N GLY A 138 15.77 -1.03 12.56
CA GLY A 138 16.19 0.33 12.25
C GLY A 138 15.35 1.46 12.85
N PHE A 139 14.32 1.13 13.65
CA PHE A 139 13.26 2.10 13.96
C PHE A 139 13.09 2.41 15.46
N ALA A 140 14.04 2.00 16.30
CA ALA A 140 13.98 2.23 17.75
C ALA A 140 13.93 3.73 18.11
N ALA A 141 14.69 4.57 17.42
CA ALA A 141 14.69 6.02 17.63
C ALA A 141 13.33 6.66 17.37
N LEU A 142 12.54 6.12 16.43
CA LEU A 142 11.17 6.58 16.23
C LEU A 142 10.26 6.20 17.41
N ALA A 143 10.44 5.03 18.02
CA ALA A 143 9.66 4.65 19.19
C ALA A 143 9.92 5.59 20.38
N GLU A 144 11.16 6.04 20.58
CA GLU A 144 11.49 7.05 21.57
C GLU A 144 10.80 8.39 21.30
N GLN A 145 10.85 8.86 20.05
CA GLN A 145 10.20 10.10 19.62
C GLN A 145 8.68 10.06 19.84
N TYR A 146 8.04 8.92 19.60
CA TYR A 146 6.58 8.76 19.73
C TYR A 146 6.14 8.04 21.01
N ALA A 147 7.02 7.93 22.01
CA ALA A 147 6.77 7.21 23.26
C ALA A 147 5.48 7.67 23.99
N ALA A 148 5.15 8.96 23.93
CA ALA A 148 3.93 9.51 24.51
C ALA A 148 2.62 9.00 23.84
N ALA A 149 2.70 8.45 22.64
CA ALA A 149 1.57 7.86 21.93
C ALA A 149 1.49 6.34 22.13
N LEU A 150 2.56 5.70 22.57
CA LEU A 150 2.65 4.25 22.73
C LEU A 150 2.17 3.77 24.09
N ASP A 151 1.61 2.57 24.18
CA ASP A 151 1.12 1.93 25.41
C ASP A 151 2.15 1.07 26.13
N GLY A 152 3.39 1.09 25.67
CA GLY A 152 4.49 0.31 26.25
C GLY A 152 5.64 0.11 25.28
N PRO A 153 6.65 -0.66 25.68
CA PRO A 153 7.79 -0.95 24.83
C PRO A 153 7.40 -1.76 23.59
N ILE A 154 8.09 -1.52 22.49
CA ILE A 154 7.92 -2.25 21.24
C ILE A 154 9.09 -3.19 21.05
N ASP A 155 8.80 -4.44 20.70
CA ASP A 155 9.79 -5.41 20.23
C ASP A 155 10.09 -5.13 18.75
N HIS A 156 11.19 -4.44 18.48
CA HIS A 156 11.58 -4.03 17.13
C HIS A 156 12.10 -5.21 16.32
N ARG A 157 11.31 -5.64 15.33
CA ARG A 157 11.61 -6.76 14.43
C ARG A 157 11.85 -6.33 13.00
N HIS A 158 11.19 -5.25 12.55
CA HIS A 158 11.32 -4.76 11.19
C HIS A 158 12.65 -4.05 10.96
N THR A 159 13.19 -4.27 9.77
CA THR A 159 14.34 -3.57 9.23
C THR A 159 13.93 -2.82 7.96
N ILE A 160 14.83 -2.05 7.39
CA ILE A 160 14.62 -1.41 6.09
C ILE A 160 14.35 -2.43 4.96
N GLY A 161 14.78 -3.70 5.11
CA GLY A 161 14.50 -4.77 4.15
C GLY A 161 13.04 -5.25 4.17
N HIS A 162 12.29 -4.92 5.22
CA HIS A 162 10.88 -5.30 5.40
C HIS A 162 9.91 -4.15 5.13
N ALA A 163 10.44 -2.96 4.90
CA ALA A 163 9.67 -1.74 4.64
C ALA A 163 9.51 -1.51 3.14
N PRO A 164 8.43 -0.85 2.70
CA PRO A 164 8.33 -0.38 1.33
C PRO A 164 9.44 0.62 1.05
N PRO A 165 10.00 0.63 -0.18
CA PRO A 165 11.05 1.56 -0.55
C PRO A 165 10.53 2.98 -0.66
N VAL A 166 11.41 3.96 -0.41
CA VAL A 166 11.18 5.35 -0.80
C VAL A 166 11.43 5.46 -2.29
N CYS A 167 10.40 5.80 -3.05
CA CYS A 167 10.48 5.84 -4.52
C CYS A 167 9.53 6.88 -5.11
N ASP A 168 9.76 7.19 -6.37
CA ASP A 168 8.83 7.92 -7.22
C ASP A 168 8.01 6.93 -8.06
N GLY A 169 6.75 7.21 -8.27
CA GLY A 169 5.89 6.35 -9.07
C GLY A 169 4.58 7.02 -9.47
N ALA A 170 4.03 6.57 -10.57
CA ALA A 170 2.72 7.01 -11.03
C ALA A 170 1.96 5.83 -11.67
N GLY A 171 0.65 5.83 -11.49
CA GLY A 171 -0.24 4.87 -12.14
C GLY A 171 -1.54 5.53 -12.54
N LEU A 172 -2.07 5.16 -13.70
CA LEU A 172 -3.30 5.71 -14.24
C LEU A 172 -4.16 4.60 -14.86
N ALA A 173 -5.44 4.63 -14.58
CA ALA A 173 -6.44 3.76 -15.16
C ALA A 173 -7.58 4.58 -15.78
N VAL A 174 -8.15 4.05 -16.85
CA VAL A 174 -9.41 4.55 -17.43
C VAL A 174 -10.53 3.66 -16.88
N VAL A 175 -11.47 4.26 -16.18
CA VAL A 175 -12.69 3.60 -15.68
C VAL A 175 -13.86 4.06 -16.52
N GLY A 176 -14.65 3.14 -17.04
CA GLY A 176 -15.81 3.45 -17.90
C GLY A 176 -16.95 2.47 -17.65
N GLY A 177 -18.11 2.79 -18.21
CA GLY A 177 -19.29 1.93 -18.26
C GLY A 177 -19.13 0.79 -19.28
N GLU A 178 -20.26 0.29 -19.79
CA GLU A 178 -20.24 -0.76 -20.80
C GLU A 178 -19.39 -0.36 -22.02
N PRO A 179 -18.62 -1.32 -22.56
CA PRO A 179 -17.78 -1.05 -23.71
C PRO A 179 -18.64 -0.79 -24.95
N GLY A 180 -18.65 0.46 -25.42
CA GLY A 180 -19.15 0.79 -26.74
C GLY A 180 -18.09 0.44 -27.80
N ASN A 181 -17.93 1.32 -28.81
CA ASN A 181 -16.91 1.15 -29.86
C ASN A 181 -15.47 1.47 -29.41
N GLY A 182 -15.21 1.51 -28.11
CA GLY A 182 -13.90 1.78 -27.52
C GLY A 182 -13.02 0.55 -27.32
N PRO A 183 -11.80 0.74 -26.77
CA PRO A 183 -10.92 -0.36 -26.44
C PRO A 183 -11.59 -1.37 -25.51
N ARG A 184 -11.30 -2.65 -25.69
CA ARG A 184 -11.78 -3.71 -24.79
C ARG A 184 -11.31 -3.45 -23.35
N PRO A 185 -12.20 -3.54 -22.35
CA PRO A 185 -11.80 -3.44 -20.95
C PRO A 185 -10.85 -4.61 -20.59
N ARG A 186 -9.86 -4.32 -19.77
CA ARG A 186 -8.92 -5.34 -19.26
C ARG A 186 -9.51 -6.13 -18.11
N ALA A 187 -10.38 -5.51 -17.33
CA ALA A 187 -11.03 -6.11 -16.16
C ALA A 187 -12.38 -5.43 -15.91
N ARG A 188 -13.21 -6.08 -15.12
CA ARG A 188 -14.47 -5.54 -14.59
C ARG A 188 -14.32 -5.34 -13.09
N ILE A 189 -14.71 -4.15 -12.59
CA ILE A 189 -14.79 -3.88 -11.16
C ILE A 189 -16.11 -4.48 -10.66
N LEU A 190 -16.02 -5.51 -9.82
CA LEU A 190 -17.21 -6.18 -9.24
C LEU A 190 -17.67 -5.49 -7.96
N GLY A 191 -16.76 -4.88 -7.23
CA GLY A 191 -17.07 -4.15 -6.01
C GLY A 191 -15.83 -3.51 -5.42
N TRP A 192 -16.04 -2.61 -4.49
CA TRP A 192 -14.98 -1.98 -3.69
C TRP A 192 -15.51 -1.67 -2.30
N ALA A 193 -14.61 -1.51 -1.36
CA ALA A 193 -14.91 -1.10 0.00
C ALA A 193 -13.74 -0.36 0.61
N GLU A 194 -14.04 0.51 1.54
CA GLU A 194 -13.08 1.19 2.41
C GLU A 194 -13.49 0.97 3.86
N ALA A 195 -12.51 0.90 4.74
CA ALA A 195 -12.71 0.75 6.17
C ALA A 195 -11.71 1.60 6.94
N GLY A 196 -12.16 2.19 8.02
CA GLY A 196 -11.31 2.77 9.05
C GLY A 196 -11.22 1.83 10.25
N GLY A 197 -10.23 2.05 11.09
CA GLY A 197 -10.01 1.24 12.28
C GLY A 197 -9.28 2.02 13.37
N ASP A 198 -8.80 1.31 14.38
CA ASP A 198 -7.95 1.87 15.42
C ASP A 198 -6.66 2.40 14.79
N PRO A 199 -6.31 3.68 14.97
CA PRO A 199 -5.07 4.25 14.45
C PRO A 199 -3.81 3.48 14.87
N HIS A 200 -3.80 2.89 16.06
CA HIS A 200 -2.69 2.10 16.57
C HIS A 200 -2.63 0.66 16.03
N ALA A 201 -3.69 0.21 15.37
CA ALA A 201 -3.77 -1.04 14.61
C ALA A 201 -3.94 -0.74 13.11
N SER A 202 -3.33 0.32 12.61
CA SER A 202 -3.57 0.93 11.30
C SER A 202 -3.48 -0.03 10.12
N LEU A 203 -2.65 -1.06 10.19
CA LEU A 203 -2.48 -2.04 9.11
C LEU A 203 -3.62 -3.06 8.99
N LEU A 204 -4.54 -3.12 9.96
CA LEU A 204 -5.63 -4.11 9.99
C LEU A 204 -6.90 -3.67 9.27
N ALA A 205 -7.11 -2.38 9.06
CA ALA A 205 -8.33 -1.87 8.42
C ALA A 205 -8.55 -2.43 7.00
N GLY A 206 -7.47 -2.77 6.29
CA GLY A 206 -7.54 -3.41 4.97
C GLY A 206 -8.25 -4.77 4.99
N PHE A 207 -8.06 -5.57 6.04
CA PHE A 207 -8.78 -6.85 6.20
C PHE A 207 -10.28 -6.64 6.40
N SER A 208 -10.66 -5.62 7.18
CA SER A 208 -12.08 -5.26 7.34
C SER A 208 -12.70 -4.77 6.02
N ALA A 209 -11.96 -4.03 5.20
CA ALA A 209 -12.42 -3.64 3.87
C ALA A 209 -12.58 -4.86 2.95
N MET A 210 -11.66 -5.84 3.01
CA MET A 210 -11.74 -7.09 2.28
C MET A 210 -12.99 -7.89 2.67
N GLU A 211 -13.27 -8.06 3.95
CA GLU A 211 -14.49 -8.72 4.43
C GLU A 211 -15.77 -8.04 3.93
N GLN A 212 -15.78 -6.70 3.94
CA GLN A 212 -16.93 -5.94 3.45
C GLN A 212 -17.15 -6.13 1.94
N VAL A 213 -16.09 -6.12 1.12
CA VAL A 213 -16.25 -6.30 -0.32
C VAL A 213 -16.66 -7.72 -0.67
N LEU A 214 -16.14 -8.73 0.01
CA LEU A 214 -16.56 -10.13 -0.13
C LEU A 214 -18.05 -10.27 0.18
N LYS A 215 -18.49 -9.73 1.31
CA LYS A 215 -19.92 -9.76 1.71
C LYS A 215 -20.83 -9.04 0.69
N ARG A 216 -20.39 -7.88 0.16
CA ARG A 216 -21.18 -7.12 -0.82
C ARG A 216 -21.29 -7.81 -2.18
N THR A 217 -20.24 -8.49 -2.59
CA THR A 217 -20.17 -9.19 -3.88
C THR A 217 -20.72 -10.61 -3.83
N GLY A 218 -20.86 -11.19 -2.63
CA GLY A 218 -21.24 -12.59 -2.45
C GLY A 218 -20.13 -13.58 -2.82
N LEU A 219 -18.89 -13.11 -2.99
CA LEU A 219 -17.75 -13.94 -3.33
C LEU A 219 -17.02 -14.43 -2.08
N ALA A 220 -16.41 -15.60 -2.16
CA ALA A 220 -15.52 -16.17 -1.17
C ALA A 220 -14.04 -16.04 -1.62
N LEU A 221 -13.09 -16.14 -0.69
CA LEU A 221 -11.65 -16.11 -1.05
C LEU A 221 -11.26 -17.20 -2.05
N ALA A 222 -11.93 -18.34 -2.01
CA ALA A 222 -11.68 -19.45 -2.94
C ALA A 222 -12.09 -19.15 -4.39
N ASP A 223 -12.87 -18.09 -4.64
CA ASP A 223 -13.29 -17.69 -5.99
C ASP A 223 -12.24 -16.86 -6.71
N PHE A 224 -11.11 -16.55 -6.05
CA PHE A 224 -10.05 -15.72 -6.62
C PHE A 224 -8.83 -16.55 -7.00
N ASP A 225 -8.40 -16.45 -8.25
CA ASP A 225 -7.15 -17.02 -8.75
C ASP A 225 -5.93 -16.24 -8.26
N ARG A 226 -6.12 -14.97 -7.90
CA ARG A 226 -5.05 -14.09 -7.44
C ARG A 226 -5.58 -13.07 -6.44
N ILE A 227 -4.81 -12.88 -5.38
CA ILE A 227 -5.02 -11.83 -4.39
C ILE A 227 -3.72 -11.03 -4.32
N GLU A 228 -3.83 -9.70 -4.47
CA GLU A 228 -2.69 -8.80 -4.36
C GLU A 228 -2.87 -7.91 -3.14
N PHE A 229 -1.91 -7.98 -2.24
CA PHE A 229 -1.83 -7.12 -1.06
C PHE A 229 -0.77 -6.05 -1.28
N MET A 230 -1.03 -4.85 -0.79
CA MET A 230 0.03 -3.87 -0.61
C MET A 230 0.95 -4.34 0.51
N GLU A 231 2.20 -4.58 0.17
CA GLU A 231 3.24 -4.98 1.12
C GLU A 231 3.73 -3.77 1.93
N ALA A 232 2.81 -3.11 2.67
CA ALA A 232 3.15 -1.93 3.47
C ALA A 232 4.30 -2.21 4.43
N PHE A 233 4.29 -3.38 5.04
CA PHE A 233 5.39 -4.01 5.77
C PHE A 233 5.24 -5.53 5.68
N ALA A 234 6.33 -6.26 5.82
CA ALA A 234 6.34 -7.72 5.69
C ALA A 234 5.32 -8.43 6.60
N VAL A 235 5.02 -7.87 7.77
CA VAL A 235 4.04 -8.43 8.71
C VAL A 235 2.63 -8.54 8.12
N VAL A 236 2.24 -7.66 7.20
CA VAL A 236 0.91 -7.70 6.58
C VAL A 236 0.71 -8.96 5.75
N ILE A 237 1.78 -9.46 5.14
CA ILE A 237 1.77 -10.67 4.32
C ILE A 237 1.99 -11.92 5.20
N ALA A 238 2.76 -11.79 6.28
CA ALA A 238 3.03 -12.89 7.20
C ALA A 238 1.81 -13.28 8.05
N LYS A 239 0.88 -12.34 8.28
CA LYS A 239 -0.39 -12.56 8.98
C LYS A 239 -1.38 -13.34 8.11
#